data_5e236c80eaccb9eb7c1dc9ff96735263
#
_entry.id   5e236c80eaccb9eb7c1dc9ff96735263
#
_cell.length_a   1.000
_cell.length_b   1.000
_cell.length_c   1.000
_cell.angle_alpha   90.00
_cell.angle_beta   90.00
_cell.angle_gamma   90.00
#
_symmetry.space_group_name_H-M   'P 1'
#
loop_
_entity.id
_entity.type
_entity.pdbx_description
1 polymer ?
#
loop_
_entity_poly.entity_id
_entity_poly.type
_entity_poly.pdbx_seq_one_letter_code
_entity_poly.pdbx_strand_id
1 'polypeptide(L)'
;QEVARSYISQGALWNGGVFAFRLGYVLNRAHELLDFEDYEDLFRKYDTLKKISFDYAVVEHEPKIEVMRFSGTWKDLGTWNTLTEAMDSSAVGEALFNENCRNVHVINELDVPILCMGLKDVVVSASPNGILVSDKEQSSYIKPYVNTLDQRVMFADKSWGSFRVIDVDDSSMTIKVTLNPGHSMN
;
A
#
# COMPACT_ATOMS: atom_id res chain seq x y z
N GLN A 1 -17.95 6.67 14.73
CA GLN A 1 -18.72 6.94 13.48
C GLN A 1 -19.80 8.02 13.70
N GLU A 2 -20.62 7.98 14.71
CA GLU A 2 -21.70 8.97 14.96
C GLU A 2 -21.17 10.39 15.13
N VAL A 3 -20.10 10.56 15.93
CA VAL A 3 -19.47 11.87 16.14
C VAL A 3 -18.94 12.46 14.83
N ALA A 4 -18.29 11.65 13.99
CA ALA A 4 -17.80 12.10 12.69
C ALA A 4 -18.95 12.52 11.75
N ARG A 5 -20.04 11.77 11.72
CA ARG A 5 -21.23 12.14 10.95
C ARG A 5 -21.83 13.46 11.43
N SER A 6 -21.89 13.68 12.75
CA SER A 6 -22.36 14.95 13.34
C SER A 6 -21.47 16.12 12.88
N TYR A 7 -20.15 16.00 12.91
CA TYR A 7 -19.26 17.06 12.44
C TYR A 7 -19.42 17.34 10.95
N ILE A 8 -19.52 16.29 10.11
CA ILE A 8 -19.76 16.46 8.67
C ILE A 8 -21.06 17.19 8.40
N SER A 9 -22.15 16.87 9.12
CA SER A 9 -23.42 17.58 8.99
C SER A 9 -23.37 19.05 9.40
N GLN A 10 -22.40 19.43 10.23
CA GLN A 10 -22.10 20.80 10.63
C GLN A 10 -21.11 21.51 9.69
N GLY A 11 -20.71 20.88 8.59
CA GLY A 11 -19.83 21.45 7.57
C GLY A 11 -18.34 21.12 7.74
N ALA A 12 -17.99 20.23 8.67
CA ALA A 12 -16.61 19.73 8.74
C ALA A 12 -16.25 18.97 7.47
N LEU A 13 -14.97 19.04 7.10
CA LEU A 13 -14.42 18.37 5.94
C LEU A 13 -13.59 17.17 6.37
N TRP A 14 -13.60 16.14 5.57
CA TRP A 14 -12.71 15.00 5.75
C TRP A 14 -11.30 15.35 5.27
N ASN A 15 -10.28 15.11 6.10
CA ASN A 15 -8.89 15.29 5.70
C ASN A 15 -8.49 14.17 4.73
N GLY A 16 -8.09 14.55 3.51
CA GLY A 16 -7.63 13.61 2.47
C GLY A 16 -6.17 13.19 2.62
N GLY A 17 -5.44 13.71 3.60
CA GLY A 17 -4.02 13.38 3.81
C GLY A 17 -3.08 13.95 2.72
N VAL A 18 -3.54 14.92 1.93
CA VAL A 18 -2.71 15.58 0.90
C VAL A 18 -2.40 16.99 1.36
N PHE A 19 -1.11 17.29 1.48
CA PHE A 19 -0.62 18.56 1.99
C PHE A 19 0.31 19.25 0.99
N ALA A 20 0.20 20.57 0.87
CA ALA A 20 1.14 21.41 0.17
C ALA A 20 1.72 22.44 1.14
N PHE A 21 3.03 22.56 1.19
CA PHE A 21 3.73 23.47 2.09
C PHE A 21 5.04 23.97 1.48
N ARG A 22 5.57 25.05 2.02
CA ARG A 22 6.92 25.51 1.71
C ARG A 22 7.93 24.58 2.39
N LEU A 23 8.97 24.17 1.67
CA LEU A 23 10.02 23.29 2.21
C LEU A 23 10.61 23.82 3.52
N GLY A 24 10.94 25.13 3.60
CA GLY A 24 11.47 25.74 4.80
C GLY A 24 10.55 25.64 6.01
N TYR A 25 9.24 25.66 5.82
CA TYR A 25 8.28 25.45 6.91
C TYR A 25 8.46 24.06 7.55
N VAL A 26 8.48 23.00 6.71
CA VAL A 26 8.58 21.62 7.22
C VAL A 26 9.95 21.37 7.85
N LEU A 27 11.03 21.91 7.28
CA LEU A 27 12.35 21.81 7.88
C LEU A 27 12.40 22.47 9.26
N ASN A 28 11.81 23.66 9.41
CA ASN A 28 11.74 24.32 10.72
C ASN A 28 10.95 23.48 11.74
N ARG A 29 9.82 22.89 11.34
CA ARG A 29 9.06 21.98 12.20
C ARG A 29 9.85 20.73 12.57
N ALA A 30 10.62 20.18 11.63
CA ALA A 30 11.49 19.04 11.92
C ALA A 30 12.55 19.39 12.97
N HIS A 31 13.19 20.57 12.88
CA HIS A 31 14.16 21.03 13.87
C HIS A 31 13.54 21.34 15.25
N GLU A 32 12.27 21.71 15.31
CA GLU A 32 11.56 21.85 16.59
C GLU A 32 11.31 20.49 17.29
N LEU A 33 11.16 19.43 16.50
CA LEU A 33 10.90 18.09 17.00
C LEU A 33 12.17 17.29 17.33
N LEU A 34 13.24 17.55 16.59
CA LEU A 34 14.55 16.92 16.75
C LEU A 34 15.66 17.89 16.30
N ASP A 35 16.67 18.05 17.13
CA ASP A 35 17.86 18.78 16.77
C ASP A 35 18.80 17.90 15.92
N PHE A 36 19.07 18.32 14.67
CA PHE A 36 19.97 17.65 13.75
C PHE A 36 20.66 18.68 12.84
N GLU A 37 21.87 18.38 12.41
CA GLU A 37 22.70 19.29 11.59
C GLU A 37 22.47 19.04 10.08
N ASP A 38 22.44 17.78 9.68
CA ASP A 38 22.27 17.35 8.28
C ASP A 38 21.51 16.01 8.18
N TYR A 39 21.39 15.49 6.96
CA TYR A 39 20.73 14.22 6.70
C TYR A 39 21.41 13.04 7.41
N GLU A 40 22.74 13.01 7.42
CA GLU A 40 23.49 11.92 8.05
C GLU A 40 23.31 11.91 9.57
N ASP A 41 23.23 13.08 10.17
CA ASP A 41 22.95 13.22 11.59
C ASP A 41 21.50 12.81 11.91
N LEU A 42 20.53 13.24 11.08
CA LEU A 42 19.14 12.81 11.20
C LEU A 42 19.01 11.30 11.05
N PHE A 43 19.70 10.69 10.08
CA PHE A 43 19.69 9.26 9.87
C PHE A 43 20.21 8.47 11.08
N ARG A 44 21.32 8.93 11.69
CA ARG A 44 21.84 8.32 12.93
C ARG A 44 20.86 8.42 14.10
N LYS A 45 20.09 9.51 14.17
CA LYS A 45 19.12 9.78 15.24
C LYS A 45 17.74 9.21 14.95
N TYR A 46 17.51 8.61 13.77
CA TYR A 46 16.19 8.22 13.29
C TYR A 46 15.43 7.29 14.25
N ASP A 47 16.12 6.33 14.86
CA ASP A 47 15.52 5.39 15.82
C ASP A 47 15.08 6.04 17.14
N THR A 48 15.55 7.27 17.43
CA THR A 48 15.12 8.04 18.61
C THR A 48 13.82 8.80 18.39
N LEU A 49 13.36 8.89 17.13
CA LEU A 49 12.13 9.61 16.79
C LEU A 49 10.89 8.93 17.37
N LYS A 50 9.99 9.75 17.89
CA LYS A 50 8.67 9.28 18.31
C LYS A 50 7.88 8.81 17.08
N LYS A 51 7.32 7.59 17.15
CA LYS A 51 6.40 7.08 16.12
C LYS A 51 5.07 7.81 16.22
N ILE A 52 4.90 8.85 15.39
CA ILE A 52 3.72 9.70 15.35
C ILE A 52 3.43 10.08 13.89
N SER A 53 2.17 10.20 13.51
CA SER A 53 1.82 10.67 12.16
C SER A 53 2.08 12.17 11.99
N PHE A 54 2.26 12.61 10.75
CA PHE A 54 2.39 14.02 10.41
C PHE A 54 1.16 14.84 10.85
N ASP A 55 -0.03 14.25 10.76
CA ASP A 55 -1.27 14.88 11.23
C ASP A 55 -1.18 15.23 12.71
N TYR A 56 -0.82 14.27 13.56
CA TYR A 56 -0.69 14.50 15.00
C TYR A 56 0.51 15.35 15.38
N ALA A 57 1.62 15.22 14.67
CA ALA A 57 2.83 15.96 15.02
C ALA A 57 2.79 17.42 14.57
N VAL A 58 2.14 17.71 13.45
CA VAL A 58 2.20 19.02 12.79
C VAL A 58 0.81 19.59 12.54
N VAL A 59 -0.06 18.89 11.81
CA VAL A 59 -1.31 19.46 11.28
C VAL A 59 -2.27 19.89 12.39
N GLU A 60 -2.46 19.07 13.42
CA GLU A 60 -3.36 19.39 14.55
C GLU A 60 -2.87 20.57 15.40
N HIS A 61 -1.59 20.92 15.32
CA HIS A 61 -0.98 22.00 16.08
C HIS A 61 -0.77 23.27 15.24
N GLU A 62 -1.05 23.24 13.95
CA GLU A 62 -0.83 24.37 13.06
C GLU A 62 -2.04 25.32 13.07
N PRO A 63 -1.89 26.56 13.58
CA PRO A 63 -3.00 27.51 13.67
C PRO A 63 -3.37 28.17 12.34
N LYS A 64 -2.51 28.05 11.32
CA LYS A 64 -2.70 28.70 10.01
C LYS A 64 -2.77 27.66 8.90
N ILE A 65 -3.90 26.96 8.83
CA ILE A 65 -4.17 25.98 7.77
C ILE A 65 -5.17 26.57 6.79
N GLU A 66 -4.83 26.53 5.51
CA GLU A 66 -5.77 26.74 4.43
C GLU A 66 -6.30 25.39 3.94
N VAL A 67 -7.60 25.27 3.76
CA VAL A 67 -8.25 24.04 3.31
C VAL A 67 -8.81 24.22 1.92
N MET A 68 -8.33 23.41 0.98
CA MET A 68 -8.90 23.33 -0.36
C MET A 68 -9.99 22.27 -0.38
N ARG A 69 -11.23 22.68 -0.69
CA ARG A 69 -12.33 21.73 -0.86
C ARG A 69 -12.18 20.97 -2.18
N PHE A 70 -12.25 19.66 -2.10
CA PHE A 70 -12.29 18.79 -3.25
C PHE A 70 -13.68 18.17 -3.41
N SER A 71 -14.29 18.30 -4.58
CA SER A 71 -15.64 17.79 -4.89
C SER A 71 -15.65 16.65 -5.91
N GLY A 72 -14.48 16.16 -6.31
CA GLY A 72 -14.33 15.01 -7.19
C GLY A 72 -14.46 13.67 -6.45
N THR A 73 -14.16 12.59 -7.16
CA THR A 73 -14.10 11.25 -6.55
C THR A 73 -12.80 11.09 -5.77
N TRP A 74 -12.92 10.73 -4.52
CA TRP A 74 -11.80 10.37 -3.65
C TRP A 74 -12.09 9.03 -2.98
N LYS A 75 -11.20 8.06 -3.16
CA LYS A 75 -11.36 6.72 -2.60
C LYS A 75 -10.02 6.22 -2.07
N ASP A 76 -10.03 5.75 -0.84
CA ASP A 76 -8.90 5.01 -0.27
C ASP A 76 -8.90 3.58 -0.85
N LEU A 77 -7.79 3.19 -1.49
CA LEU A 77 -7.59 1.86 -2.05
C LEU A 77 -6.75 0.96 -1.14
N GLY A 78 -6.71 1.26 0.16
CA GLY A 78 -5.91 0.54 1.15
C GLY A 78 -6.36 -0.88 1.47
N THR A 79 -7.47 -1.35 0.91
CA THR A 79 -7.95 -2.73 1.05
C THR A 79 -8.27 -3.35 -0.29
N TRP A 80 -8.22 -4.68 -0.38
CA TRP A 80 -8.61 -5.40 -1.60
C TRP A 80 -10.04 -5.11 -2.01
N ASN A 81 -10.96 -4.97 -1.04
CA ASN A 81 -12.35 -4.63 -1.33
C ASN A 81 -12.45 -3.27 -2.04
N THR A 82 -11.87 -2.23 -1.46
CA THR A 82 -11.93 -0.88 -2.05
C THR A 82 -11.20 -0.79 -3.39
N LEU A 83 -10.10 -1.54 -3.56
CA LEU A 83 -9.41 -1.66 -4.84
C LEU A 83 -10.32 -2.29 -5.91
N THR A 84 -10.95 -3.45 -5.60
CA THR A 84 -11.81 -4.13 -6.58
C THR A 84 -13.05 -3.34 -6.97
N GLU A 85 -13.56 -2.48 -6.09
CA GLU A 85 -14.65 -1.55 -6.42
C GLU A 85 -14.22 -0.40 -7.37
N ALA A 86 -12.94 -0.12 -7.47
CA ALA A 86 -12.38 0.89 -8.36
C ALA A 86 -11.83 0.31 -9.67
N MET A 87 -11.83 -0.99 -9.83
CA MET A 87 -11.38 -1.66 -11.05
C MET A 87 -12.45 -1.58 -12.15
N ASP A 88 -12.05 -1.23 -13.37
CA ASP A 88 -12.90 -1.24 -14.56
C ASP A 88 -13.16 -2.67 -15.09
N SER A 89 -12.31 -3.62 -14.73
CA SER A 89 -12.38 -5.03 -15.16
C SER A 89 -12.36 -5.97 -13.97
N SER A 90 -13.05 -7.09 -14.08
CA SER A 90 -13.01 -8.16 -13.08
C SER A 90 -11.67 -8.92 -13.02
N ALA A 91 -10.79 -8.72 -14.01
CA ALA A 91 -9.48 -9.36 -14.03
C ALA A 91 -8.38 -8.41 -14.49
N VAL A 92 -7.22 -8.55 -13.84
CA VAL A 92 -5.89 -8.11 -14.30
C VAL A 92 -5.04 -9.37 -14.44
N GLY A 93 -4.43 -9.58 -15.61
CA GLY A 93 -3.77 -10.84 -15.94
C GLY A 93 -4.74 -11.92 -16.44
N GLU A 94 -4.25 -13.14 -16.62
CA GLU A 94 -5.02 -14.23 -17.23
C GLU A 94 -5.95 -14.90 -16.22
N ALA A 95 -7.27 -14.75 -16.41
CA ALA A 95 -8.29 -15.36 -15.58
C ALA A 95 -9.53 -15.75 -16.39
N LEU A 96 -10.16 -16.86 -16.01
CA LEU A 96 -11.41 -17.37 -16.57
C LEU A 96 -12.45 -17.50 -15.46
N PHE A 97 -13.69 -17.12 -15.78
CA PHE A 97 -14.83 -17.21 -14.87
C PHE A 97 -15.95 -18.02 -15.51
N ASN A 98 -16.56 -18.92 -14.75
CA ASN A 98 -17.80 -19.54 -15.22
C ASN A 98 -19.02 -18.63 -14.94
N GLU A 99 -20.14 -18.96 -15.53
CA GLU A 99 -21.41 -18.20 -15.46
C GLU A 99 -22.00 -18.09 -14.04
N ASN A 100 -21.54 -18.91 -13.11
CA ASN A 100 -22.00 -18.92 -11.71
C ASN A 100 -21.18 -18.01 -10.80
N CYS A 101 -20.10 -17.41 -11.30
CA CYS A 101 -19.35 -16.41 -10.57
C CYS A 101 -20.12 -15.09 -10.45
N ARG A 102 -20.06 -14.46 -9.26
CA ARG A 102 -20.69 -13.16 -8.98
C ARG A 102 -19.74 -12.29 -8.16
N ASN A 103 -19.48 -11.07 -8.63
CA ASN A 103 -18.64 -10.10 -7.94
C ASN A 103 -17.25 -10.65 -7.56
N VAL A 104 -16.62 -11.42 -8.46
CA VAL A 104 -15.30 -12.00 -8.30
C VAL A 104 -14.28 -11.15 -9.04
N HIS A 105 -13.16 -10.82 -8.39
CA HIS A 105 -12.04 -10.11 -9.01
C HIS A 105 -10.77 -10.92 -8.86
N VAL A 106 -9.97 -10.91 -9.92
CA VAL A 106 -8.68 -11.61 -9.99
C VAL A 106 -7.59 -10.63 -10.37
N ILE A 107 -6.52 -10.57 -9.59
CA ILE A 107 -5.28 -9.89 -9.93
C ILE A 107 -4.20 -10.96 -10.05
N ASN A 108 -3.85 -11.33 -11.28
CA ASN A 108 -2.91 -12.40 -11.57
C ASN A 108 -1.63 -11.85 -12.19
N GLU A 109 -0.54 -11.87 -11.43
CA GLU A 109 0.80 -11.48 -11.87
C GLU A 109 1.67 -12.69 -12.27
N LEU A 110 1.07 -13.89 -12.26
CA LEU A 110 1.75 -15.12 -12.65
C LEU A 110 1.54 -15.41 -14.14
N ASP A 111 2.45 -16.17 -14.74
CA ASP A 111 2.41 -16.63 -16.13
C ASP A 111 1.53 -17.92 -16.30
N VAL A 112 0.59 -18.13 -15.40
CA VAL A 112 -0.35 -19.26 -15.44
C VAL A 112 -1.78 -18.76 -15.28
N PRO A 113 -2.78 -19.34 -16.01
CA PRO A 113 -4.16 -18.90 -15.91
C PRO A 113 -4.79 -19.28 -14.57
N ILE A 114 -5.74 -18.45 -14.11
CA ILE A 114 -6.58 -18.74 -12.95
C ILE A 114 -8.00 -19.02 -13.42
N LEU A 115 -8.54 -20.18 -13.05
CA LEU A 115 -9.94 -20.55 -13.29
C LEU A 115 -10.75 -20.39 -12.00
N CYS A 116 -11.79 -19.54 -12.07
CA CYS A 116 -12.75 -19.33 -10.99
C CYS A 116 -14.10 -19.94 -11.34
N MET A 117 -14.67 -20.74 -10.47
CA MET A 117 -15.96 -21.40 -10.70
C MET A 117 -16.88 -21.26 -9.48
N GLY A 118 -18.07 -20.71 -9.68
CA GLY A 118 -19.13 -20.63 -8.67
C GLY A 118 -18.82 -19.75 -7.45
N LEU A 119 -17.78 -18.91 -7.51
CA LEU A 119 -17.37 -18.02 -6.44
C LEU A 119 -18.30 -16.80 -6.36
N LYS A 120 -18.43 -16.24 -5.13
CA LYS A 120 -19.23 -15.03 -4.87
C LYS A 120 -18.49 -14.13 -3.91
N ASP A 121 -18.44 -12.83 -4.23
CA ASP A 121 -17.86 -11.78 -3.39
C ASP A 121 -16.40 -12.07 -2.97
N VAL A 122 -15.60 -12.60 -3.89
CA VAL A 122 -14.23 -13.05 -3.67
C VAL A 122 -13.22 -12.19 -4.44
N VAL A 123 -12.09 -11.93 -3.82
CA VAL A 123 -10.88 -11.47 -4.49
C VAL A 123 -9.83 -12.57 -4.47
N VAL A 124 -9.20 -12.79 -5.63
CA VAL A 124 -8.02 -13.64 -5.79
C VAL A 124 -6.87 -12.76 -6.24
N SER A 125 -5.80 -12.74 -5.49
CA SER A 125 -4.55 -12.09 -5.89
C SER A 125 -3.43 -13.11 -5.90
N ALA A 126 -2.77 -13.26 -7.04
CA ALA A 126 -1.68 -14.21 -7.24
C ALA A 126 -0.44 -13.49 -7.74
N SER A 127 0.64 -13.61 -7.00
CA SER A 127 1.95 -13.05 -7.31
C SER A 127 3.05 -14.08 -7.02
N PRO A 128 4.29 -13.85 -7.48
CA PRO A 128 5.41 -14.73 -7.10
C PRO A 128 5.64 -14.82 -5.59
N ASN A 129 5.18 -13.83 -4.81
CA ASN A 129 5.36 -13.80 -3.36
C ASN A 129 4.25 -14.54 -2.60
N GLY A 130 3.14 -14.90 -3.25
CA GLY A 130 2.07 -15.66 -2.63
C GLY A 130 0.72 -15.49 -3.33
N ILE A 131 -0.24 -16.29 -2.87
CA ILE A 131 -1.60 -16.27 -3.38
C ILE A 131 -2.56 -15.97 -2.23
N LEU A 132 -3.40 -14.97 -2.43
CA LEU A 132 -4.53 -14.63 -1.56
C LEU A 132 -5.83 -15.07 -2.24
N VAL A 133 -6.65 -15.79 -1.50
CA VAL A 133 -8.06 -16.02 -1.84
C VAL A 133 -8.88 -15.59 -0.64
N SER A 134 -9.71 -14.58 -0.79
CA SER A 134 -10.44 -13.99 0.33
C SER A 134 -11.84 -13.54 -0.09
N ASP A 135 -12.79 -13.69 0.82
CA ASP A 135 -13.97 -12.84 0.80
C ASP A 135 -13.55 -11.36 0.80
N LYS A 136 -14.27 -10.51 0.06
CA LYS A 136 -13.90 -9.10 -0.12
C LYS A 136 -13.96 -8.30 1.18
N GLU A 137 -14.96 -8.50 2.01
CA GLU A 137 -15.06 -7.79 3.30
C GLU A 137 -13.98 -8.26 4.27
N GLN A 138 -13.75 -9.57 4.34
CA GLN A 138 -12.72 -10.17 5.19
C GLN A 138 -11.31 -9.74 4.78
N SER A 139 -11.09 -9.42 3.52
CA SER A 139 -9.79 -8.96 3.01
C SER A 139 -9.29 -7.67 3.71
N SER A 140 -10.17 -6.90 4.32
CA SER A 140 -9.81 -5.71 5.10
C SER A 140 -9.11 -6.03 6.42
N TYR A 141 -9.17 -7.26 6.87
CA TYR A 141 -8.61 -7.72 8.16
C TYR A 141 -7.39 -8.62 8.02
N ILE A 142 -6.74 -8.66 6.86
CA ILE A 142 -5.64 -9.60 6.57
C ILE A 142 -4.35 -9.33 7.35
N LYS A 143 -4.10 -8.09 7.79
CA LYS A 143 -2.81 -7.69 8.42
C LYS A 143 -2.30 -8.61 9.53
N PRO A 144 -3.11 -9.01 10.53
CA PRO A 144 -2.64 -9.90 11.58
C PRO A 144 -2.17 -11.25 11.04
N TYR A 145 -2.83 -11.77 10.02
CA TYR A 145 -2.53 -13.06 9.42
C TYR A 145 -1.29 -13.01 8.54
N VAL A 146 -1.16 -11.99 7.69
CA VAL A 146 0.02 -11.81 6.82
C VAL A 146 1.29 -11.69 7.66
N ASN A 147 1.23 -10.98 8.78
CA ASN A 147 2.37 -10.82 9.68
C ASN A 147 2.82 -12.13 10.36
N THR A 148 1.98 -13.18 10.35
CA THR A 148 2.34 -14.51 10.89
C THR A 148 2.87 -15.47 9.83
N LEU A 149 2.77 -15.11 8.55
CA LEU A 149 3.31 -15.92 7.47
C LEU A 149 4.83 -15.75 7.40
N ASP A 150 5.54 -16.86 7.51
CA ASP A 150 6.96 -16.90 7.19
C ASP A 150 7.13 -16.92 5.67
N GLN A 151 7.16 -15.72 5.08
CA GLN A 151 7.21 -15.55 3.64
C GLN A 151 8.64 -15.26 3.18
N ARG A 152 9.15 -16.12 2.31
CA ARG A 152 10.33 -15.80 1.54
C ARG A 152 9.96 -14.86 0.39
N VAL A 153 10.73 -13.78 0.23
CA VAL A 153 10.53 -12.87 -0.90
C VAL A 153 10.99 -13.55 -2.19
N MET A 154 10.06 -13.92 -3.04
CA MET A 154 10.32 -14.61 -4.31
C MET A 154 10.52 -13.65 -5.48
N PHE A 155 10.03 -12.40 -5.36
CA PHE A 155 10.18 -11.34 -6.35
C PHE A 155 10.24 -9.98 -5.65
N ALA A 156 11.11 -9.09 -6.12
CA ALA A 156 11.07 -7.68 -5.76
C ALA A 156 11.66 -6.81 -6.87
N ASP A 157 11.01 -5.63 -7.07
CA ASP A 157 11.60 -4.51 -7.78
C ASP A 157 12.47 -3.68 -6.85
N LYS A 158 13.61 -3.25 -7.36
CA LYS A 158 14.61 -2.43 -6.67
C LYS A 158 14.99 -1.23 -7.52
N SER A 159 15.63 -0.23 -6.94
CA SER A 159 16.11 0.95 -7.68
C SER A 159 17.10 0.58 -8.80
N TRP A 160 17.81 -0.52 -8.70
CA TRP A 160 18.78 -1.00 -9.67
C TRP A 160 18.19 -1.98 -10.69
N GLY A 161 16.97 -2.48 -10.53
CA GLY A 161 16.32 -3.46 -11.38
C GLY A 161 15.39 -4.38 -10.61
N SER A 162 15.40 -5.68 -10.87
CA SER A 162 14.55 -6.64 -10.18
C SER A 162 15.24 -7.97 -9.94
N PHE A 163 14.73 -8.76 -9.00
CA PHE A 163 15.09 -10.16 -8.88
C PHE A 163 13.85 -11.04 -8.77
N ARG A 164 13.99 -12.27 -9.26
CA ARG A 164 12.99 -13.35 -9.11
C ARG A 164 13.70 -14.63 -8.70
N VAL A 165 13.25 -15.27 -7.65
CA VAL A 165 13.67 -16.61 -7.28
C VAL A 165 12.99 -17.59 -8.22
N ILE A 166 13.79 -18.41 -8.91
CA ILE A 166 13.31 -19.38 -9.92
C ILE A 166 13.16 -20.75 -9.29
N ASP A 167 14.08 -21.12 -8.43
CA ASP A 167 14.10 -22.41 -7.76
C ASP A 167 14.74 -22.31 -6.39
N VAL A 168 14.25 -23.10 -5.45
CA VAL A 168 14.76 -23.17 -4.08
C VAL A 168 14.59 -24.57 -3.54
N ASP A 169 15.66 -25.15 -3.03
CA ASP A 169 15.67 -26.38 -2.24
C ASP A 169 16.38 -26.17 -0.89
N ASP A 170 16.62 -27.24 -0.14
CA ASP A 170 17.24 -27.18 1.18
C ASP A 170 18.72 -26.73 1.14
N SER A 171 19.38 -26.82 -0.01
CA SER A 171 20.82 -26.61 -0.18
C SER A 171 21.16 -25.47 -1.13
N SER A 172 20.24 -25.07 -2.00
CA SER A 172 20.50 -24.10 -3.07
C SER A 172 19.33 -23.18 -3.38
N MET A 173 19.64 -22.03 -3.98
CA MET A 173 18.68 -21.08 -4.50
C MET A 173 19.14 -20.53 -5.84
N THR A 174 18.30 -20.64 -6.87
CA THR A 174 18.53 -20.03 -8.18
C THR A 174 17.75 -18.75 -8.30
N ILE A 175 18.44 -17.65 -8.58
CA ILE A 175 17.85 -16.31 -8.69
C ILE A 175 18.14 -15.74 -10.07
N LYS A 176 17.11 -15.27 -10.77
CA LYS A 176 17.24 -14.41 -11.94
C LYS A 176 17.31 -12.97 -11.48
N VAL A 177 18.38 -12.27 -11.83
CA VAL A 177 18.56 -10.83 -11.58
C VAL A 177 18.50 -10.10 -12.91
N THR A 178 17.71 -9.02 -12.95
CA THR A 178 17.64 -8.10 -14.09
C THR A 178 18.15 -6.74 -13.63
N LEU A 179 19.22 -6.24 -14.27
CA LEU A 179 19.79 -4.91 -13.97
C LEU A 179 19.31 -3.89 -15.00
N ASN A 180 18.91 -2.72 -14.53
CA ASN A 180 18.61 -1.59 -15.39
C ASN A 180 19.91 -1.00 -15.95
N PRO A 181 19.91 -0.48 -17.21
CA PRO A 181 21.07 0.18 -17.78
C PRO A 181 21.62 1.28 -16.88
N GLY A 182 22.93 1.29 -16.64
CA GLY A 182 23.59 2.28 -15.80
C GLY A 182 23.44 2.08 -14.29
N HIS A 183 22.86 0.97 -13.84
CA HIS A 183 22.69 0.65 -12.43
C HIS A 183 23.61 -0.50 -12.00
N SER A 184 23.89 -0.57 -10.71
CA SER A 184 24.65 -1.67 -10.08
C SER A 184 23.90 -2.20 -8.86
N MET A 185 24.03 -3.49 -8.62
CA MET A 185 23.56 -4.16 -7.42
C MET A 185 24.72 -4.22 -6.41
N ASN A 186 24.53 -3.62 -5.25
CA ASN A 186 25.45 -3.69 -4.10
C ASN A 186 24.87 -4.62 -3.04
#